data_0c0ca83573f4d744f4ff66717e209120
#
_entry.id   0c0ca83573f4d744f4ff66717e209120
#
_cell.length_a   1.000
_cell.length_b   1.000
_cell.length_c   1.000
_cell.angle_alpha   90.00
_cell.angle_beta   90.00
_cell.angle_gamma   90.00
#
_symmetry.space_group_name_H-M   'P 1'
#
loop_
_entity.id
_entity.type
_entity.pdbx_description
1 polymer ?
#
loop_
_entity_poly.entity_id
_entity_poly.type
_entity_poly.pdbx_seq_one_letter_code
_entity_poly.pdbx_strand_id
1 'polypeptide(L)'
;AMPIEPFRKHYAIVNVKQLEAKFEPGEIVTPEELVKRRIIDDIEDGVRILGDGELTKPLTVYAHHFSASAKAKIEAAGGKAVVISS
;
A
#
# COMPACT_ATOMS: atom_id res chain seq x y z
N ALA A 1 13.76 -29.64 5.38
CA ALA A 1 13.12 -28.37 5.39
C ALA A 1 12.62 -28.03 4.02
N MET A 2 11.51 -27.51 4.03
CA MET A 2 10.84 -27.23 2.82
C MET A 2 10.98 -25.77 2.49
N PRO A 3 12.06 -25.41 1.89
CA PRO A 3 12.30 -24.00 1.63
C PRO A 3 11.34 -23.41 0.61
N ILE A 4 10.82 -24.28 -0.23
CA ILE A 4 9.91 -23.81 -1.25
C ILE A 4 8.52 -23.79 -0.70
N GLU A 5 7.86 -22.67 -0.83
CA GLU A 5 6.49 -22.55 -0.41
C GLU A 5 5.62 -22.32 -1.61
N PRO A 6 5.03 -23.36 -2.16
CA PRO A 6 4.18 -23.20 -3.32
C PRO A 6 2.99 -22.31 -3.07
N PHE A 7 2.67 -22.08 -1.80
CA PHE A 7 1.56 -21.21 -1.46
C PHE A 7 1.99 -19.80 -1.10
N ARG A 8 3.25 -19.50 -1.30
CA ARG A 8 3.77 -18.20 -0.98
C ARG A 8 3.17 -17.15 -1.89
N LYS A 9 2.71 -16.08 -1.28
CA LYS A 9 2.07 -15.01 -2.05
C LYS A 9 3.10 -13.97 -2.49
N HIS A 10 2.84 -13.42 -3.64
CA HIS A 10 3.65 -12.33 -4.18
C HIS A 10 2.84 -11.06 -4.12
N TYR A 11 3.22 -10.15 -3.26
CA TYR A 11 2.52 -8.88 -3.11
C TYR A 11 3.16 -7.81 -3.97
N ALA A 12 2.32 -6.94 -4.52
CA ALA A 12 2.80 -5.73 -5.17
C ALA A 12 3.16 -4.74 -4.07
N ILE A 13 4.40 -4.31 -4.04
CA ILE A 13 4.93 -3.50 -2.94
C ILE A 13 4.83 -2.01 -3.29
N VAL A 14 4.29 -1.23 -2.35
CA VAL A 14 4.20 0.22 -2.49
C VAL A 14 4.69 0.85 -1.19
N ASN A 15 5.55 1.85 -1.31
CA ASN A 15 6.03 2.58 -0.15
C ASN A 15 5.24 3.88 0.02
N VAL A 16 5.14 4.36 1.27
CA VAL A 16 4.36 5.58 1.51
C VAL A 16 4.91 6.78 0.75
N LYS A 17 6.20 6.79 0.46
CA LYS A 17 6.78 7.90 -0.32
C LYS A 17 6.20 7.96 -1.73
N GLN A 18 5.83 6.82 -2.29
CA GLN A 18 5.20 6.79 -3.60
C GLN A 18 3.79 7.36 -3.53
N LEU A 19 3.08 7.10 -2.44
CA LEU A 19 1.76 7.66 -2.24
C LEU A 19 1.85 9.17 -2.07
N GLU A 20 2.86 9.62 -1.34
CA GLU A 20 3.07 11.05 -1.13
C GLU A 20 3.30 11.76 -2.46
N ALA A 21 4.05 11.14 -3.36
CA ALA A 21 4.41 11.75 -4.63
C ALA A 21 3.28 11.72 -5.66
N LYS A 22 2.42 10.71 -5.60
CA LYS A 22 1.48 10.44 -6.69
C LYS A 22 0.03 10.76 -6.39
N PHE A 23 -0.31 11.02 -5.15
CA PHE A 23 -1.70 11.29 -4.75
C PHE A 23 -1.81 12.66 -4.09
N GLU A 24 -2.99 13.25 -4.21
CA GLU A 24 -3.28 14.53 -3.58
C GLU A 24 -3.95 14.31 -2.23
N PRO A 25 -3.87 15.30 -1.33
CA PRO A 25 -4.54 15.16 -0.03
C PRO A 25 -6.03 14.88 -0.20
N GLY A 26 -6.51 13.94 0.58
CA GLY A 26 -7.93 13.59 0.56
C GLY A 26 -8.30 12.54 -0.45
N GLU A 27 -7.36 12.10 -1.28
CA GLU A 27 -7.66 11.07 -2.27
C GLU A 27 -7.75 9.71 -1.64
N ILE A 28 -8.42 8.80 -2.35
CA ILE A 28 -8.57 7.41 -1.93
C ILE A 28 -7.64 6.57 -2.78
N VAL A 29 -6.82 5.77 -2.12
CA VAL A 29 -5.86 4.89 -2.77
C VAL A 29 -6.43 3.48 -2.78
N THR A 30 -6.61 2.91 -3.96
CA THR A 30 -7.06 1.53 -4.12
C THR A 30 -6.07 0.77 -4.96
N PRO A 31 -6.08 -0.57 -4.91
CA PRO A 31 -5.18 -1.34 -5.77
C PRO A 31 -5.37 -0.99 -7.24
N GLU A 32 -6.61 -0.76 -7.66
CA GLU A 32 -6.88 -0.40 -9.05
C GLU A 32 -6.25 0.93 -9.43
N GLU A 33 -6.29 1.91 -8.51
CA GLU A 33 -5.67 3.20 -8.77
C GLU A 33 -4.16 3.08 -8.86
N LEU A 34 -3.57 2.20 -8.07
CA LEU A 34 -2.13 1.98 -8.12
C LEU A 34 -1.70 1.43 -9.47
N VAL A 35 -2.48 0.53 -10.04
CA VAL A 35 -2.20 0.01 -11.37
C VAL A 35 -2.44 1.09 -12.41
N LYS A 36 -3.54 1.83 -12.28
CA LYS A 36 -3.92 2.85 -13.24
C LYS A 36 -2.85 3.95 -13.32
N ARG A 37 -2.26 4.31 -12.19
CA ARG A 37 -1.23 5.34 -12.15
C ARG A 37 0.17 4.78 -12.36
N ARG A 38 0.26 3.49 -12.65
CA ARG A 38 1.52 2.81 -12.95
C ARG A 38 2.50 2.84 -11.79
N ILE A 39 1.98 2.89 -10.57
CA ILE A 39 2.80 2.73 -9.39
C ILE A 39 3.19 1.29 -9.24
N ILE A 40 2.27 0.39 -9.60
CA ILE A 40 2.54 -1.04 -9.68
C ILE A 40 2.06 -1.51 -11.06
N ASP A 41 2.62 -2.62 -11.54
CA ASP A 41 2.26 -3.17 -12.83
C ASP A 41 1.02 -4.04 -12.75
N ASP A 42 0.84 -4.73 -11.63
CA ASP A 42 -0.23 -5.70 -11.45
C ASP A 42 -0.51 -5.82 -9.97
N ILE A 43 -1.74 -6.12 -9.62
CA ILE A 43 -2.12 -6.30 -8.22
C ILE A 43 -1.51 -7.59 -7.66
N GLU A 44 -1.35 -8.61 -8.51
CA GLU A 44 -0.79 -9.90 -8.12
C GLU A 44 -1.64 -10.55 -7.02
N ASP A 45 -1.01 -10.99 -5.93
CA ASP A 45 -1.73 -11.62 -4.81
C ASP A 45 -2.25 -10.61 -3.81
N GLY A 46 -2.03 -9.35 -4.08
CA GLY A 46 -2.48 -8.28 -3.22
C GLY A 46 -1.46 -7.16 -3.17
N VAL A 47 -1.83 -6.09 -2.51
CA VAL A 47 -0.98 -4.91 -2.38
C VAL A 47 -0.49 -4.81 -0.95
N ARG A 48 0.80 -4.58 -0.80
CA ARG A 48 1.43 -4.42 0.51
C ARG A 48 2.04 -3.03 0.60
N ILE A 49 1.66 -2.29 1.62
CA ILE A 49 2.16 -0.94 1.82
C ILE A 49 3.26 -0.97 2.87
N LEU A 50 4.42 -0.45 2.51
CA LEU A 50 5.56 -0.37 3.40
C LEU A 50 5.82 1.08 3.77
N GLY A 51 6.49 1.28 4.90
CA GLY A 51 6.64 2.60 5.49
C GLY A 51 7.89 3.36 5.09
N ASP A 52 8.49 3.05 3.96
CA ASP A 52 9.67 3.76 3.52
C ASP A 52 9.30 5.15 3.01
N GLY A 53 9.93 6.17 3.58
CA GLY A 53 9.68 7.56 3.21
C GLY A 53 8.73 8.25 4.16
N GLU A 54 8.30 9.43 3.78
CA GLU A 54 7.41 10.25 4.59
C GLU A 54 6.06 10.39 3.94
N LEU A 55 5.02 10.50 4.76
CA LEU A 55 3.68 10.76 4.27
C LEU A 55 3.11 11.91 5.07
N THR A 56 2.74 12.98 4.39
CA THR A 56 2.16 14.16 5.04
C THR A 56 0.72 14.40 4.62
N LYS A 57 0.27 13.72 3.58
CA LYS A 57 -1.06 13.92 3.02
C LYS A 57 -2.06 12.96 3.63
N PRO A 58 -3.26 13.43 4.03
CA PRO A 58 -4.28 12.54 4.57
C PRO A 58 -4.92 11.73 3.46
N LEU A 59 -4.53 10.48 3.34
CA LEU A 59 -5.03 9.58 2.32
C LEU A 59 -5.80 8.43 2.96
N THR A 60 -6.83 7.96 2.29
CA THR A 60 -7.51 6.73 2.68
C THR A 60 -6.94 5.63 1.80
N VAL A 61 -6.21 4.70 2.40
CA VAL A 61 -5.48 3.69 1.65
C VAL A 61 -6.09 2.32 1.88
N TYR A 62 -6.53 1.71 0.79
CA TYR A 62 -7.06 0.33 0.81
C TYR A 62 -5.99 -0.59 0.26
N ALA A 63 -5.60 -1.56 1.06
CA ALA A 63 -4.59 -2.53 0.65
C ALA A 63 -4.79 -3.82 1.43
N HIS A 64 -4.12 -4.87 0.99
CA HIS A 64 -4.28 -6.18 1.62
C HIS A 64 -3.36 -6.32 2.83
N HIS A 65 -2.27 -5.56 2.84
CA HIS A 65 -1.28 -5.64 3.90
C HIS A 65 -0.66 -4.28 4.15
N PHE A 66 -0.40 -3.98 5.42
CA PHE A 66 0.33 -2.76 5.79
C PHE A 66 1.40 -3.16 6.79
N SER A 67 2.61 -2.64 6.64
CA SER A 67 3.60 -2.78 7.68
C SER A 67 3.19 -1.86 8.85
N ALA A 68 3.73 -2.14 10.04
CA ALA A 68 3.39 -1.32 11.20
C ALA A 68 3.78 0.14 10.97
N SER A 69 4.94 0.38 10.38
CA SER A 69 5.38 1.75 10.14
C SER A 69 4.53 2.44 9.07
N ALA A 70 4.09 1.71 8.04
CA ALA A 70 3.22 2.29 7.01
C ALA A 70 1.90 2.72 7.62
N LYS A 71 1.30 1.86 8.42
CA LYS A 71 0.03 2.17 9.05
C LYS A 71 0.17 3.38 9.97
N ALA A 72 1.25 3.43 10.75
CA ALA A 72 1.48 4.54 11.65
C ALA A 72 1.64 5.85 10.90
N LYS A 73 2.35 5.83 9.78
CA LYS A 73 2.58 7.05 9.00
C LYS A 73 1.30 7.53 8.32
N ILE A 74 0.49 6.61 7.83
CA ILE A 74 -0.78 6.96 7.21
C ILE A 74 -1.70 7.62 8.23
N GLU A 75 -1.79 7.03 9.42
CA GLU A 75 -2.65 7.56 10.46
C GLU A 75 -2.13 8.87 11.02
N ALA A 76 -0.81 8.98 11.17
CA ALA A 76 -0.20 10.22 11.67
C ALA A 76 -0.42 11.37 10.69
N ALA A 77 -0.57 11.09 9.42
CA ALA A 77 -0.85 12.11 8.42
C ALA A 77 -2.33 12.48 8.34
N GLY A 78 -3.15 11.87 9.19
CA GLY A 78 -4.58 12.15 9.22
C GLY A 78 -5.40 11.27 8.31
N GLY A 79 -4.80 10.25 7.74
CA GLY A 79 -5.49 9.34 6.83
C GLY A 79 -5.96 8.08 7.53
N LYS A 80 -6.34 7.11 6.72
CA LYS A 80 -6.81 5.81 7.19
C LYS A 80 -6.16 4.69 6.41
N ALA A 81 -5.80 3.62 7.11
CA ALA A 81 -5.29 2.41 6.50
C ALA A 81 -6.37 1.34 6.64
N VAL A 82 -6.92 0.91 5.53
CA VAL A 82 -8.03 -0.06 5.51
C VAL A 82 -7.55 -1.35 4.88
N VAL A 83 -7.63 -2.45 5.63
CA VAL A 83 -7.24 -3.75 5.13
C VAL A 83 -8.42 -4.35 4.39
N ILE A 84 -8.18 -4.80 3.17
CA ILE A 84 -9.21 -5.43 2.34
C ILE A 84 -8.86 -6.89 2.15
N SER A 85 -9.88 -7.71 2.03
CA SER A 85 -9.71 -9.13 1.75
C SER A 85 -9.94 -9.37 0.27
N SER A 86 -9.20 -10.28 -0.26
CA SER A 86 -9.41 -10.65 -1.66
C SER A 86 -10.31 -11.87 -1.75
#